data_8653af1f0fb183e6fe5a4d452d58de85
#
_entry.id   8653af1f0fb183e6fe5a4d452d58de85
#
_cell.length_a   1.000
_cell.length_b   1.000
_cell.length_c   1.000
_cell.angle_alpha   90.00
_cell.angle_beta   90.00
_cell.angle_gamma   90.00
#
_symmetry.space_group_name_H-M   'P 1'
#
loop_
_entity.id
_entity.type
_entity.pdbx_description
1 polymer ?
#
loop_
_entity_poly.entity_id
_entity_poly.type
_entity_poly.pdbx_seq_one_letter_code
_entity_poly.pdbx_strand_id
1 'polypeptide(L)'
;MIQFYAPEIETTGMLPEGESAHCCRVLRMRQGDEIYVTDGRGSRFLCRINDPHPSHTEVSIIEKIEIPDNKGFSINLAVAPTKNADRMEWLAEKAVELGVDCITLLKCHRSERKIMKSERLRKVMVSAMKQSLGSRLPQLVELTDFNDFIKSNADSPNQKFFGYCSADYPKKEFAKECKPGHDVVVMIGPEGDFSEKEVELAVENGFMPVSFGERRLRTETAGVFAVAAVNVINQIL
;
A
#
# COMPACT_ATOMS: atom_id res chain seq x y z
N MET A 1 -21.66 -2.42 5.31
CA MET A 1 -21.11 -1.42 6.26
C MET A 1 -20.47 -0.32 5.43
N ILE A 2 -20.74 0.95 5.75
CA ILE A 2 -20.13 2.11 5.07
C ILE A 2 -19.12 2.71 6.03
N GLN A 3 -17.89 2.94 5.55
CA GLN A 3 -16.79 3.49 6.35
C GLN A 3 -16.28 4.79 5.73
N PHE A 4 -16.13 5.82 6.56
CA PHE A 4 -15.54 7.11 6.22
C PHE A 4 -14.10 7.19 6.74
N TYR A 5 -13.30 8.11 6.19
CA TYR A 5 -11.94 8.38 6.63
C TYR A 5 -11.82 9.80 7.18
N ALA A 6 -11.48 9.91 8.45
CA ALA A 6 -11.26 11.20 9.12
C ALA A 6 -10.11 11.06 10.13
N PRO A 7 -8.87 11.40 9.75
CA PRO A 7 -7.71 11.22 10.61
C PRO A 7 -7.75 12.02 11.91
N GLU A 8 -8.50 13.12 11.95
CA GLU A 8 -8.62 13.98 13.12
C GLU A 8 -10.00 13.89 13.81
N ILE A 9 -10.71 12.76 13.64
CA ILE A 9 -12.09 12.61 14.14
C ILE A 9 -12.19 12.76 15.65
N GLU A 10 -11.22 12.27 16.42
CA GLU A 10 -11.22 12.36 17.89
C GLU A 10 -11.10 13.79 18.40
N THR A 11 -10.43 14.67 17.66
CA THR A 11 -10.19 16.06 18.06
C THR A 11 -11.21 17.02 17.49
N THR A 12 -11.70 16.76 16.28
CA THR A 12 -12.60 17.69 15.57
C THR A 12 -14.06 17.34 15.72
N GLY A 13 -14.40 16.06 15.88
CA GLY A 13 -15.78 15.58 15.80
C GLY A 13 -16.43 15.81 14.43
N MET A 14 -15.61 16.00 13.36
CA MET A 14 -16.10 16.37 12.04
C MET A 14 -15.49 15.50 10.94
N LEU A 15 -16.30 15.20 9.92
CA LEU A 15 -15.79 14.59 8.70
C LEU A 15 -15.11 15.66 7.82
N PRO A 16 -14.00 15.32 7.13
CA PRO A 16 -13.41 16.18 6.11
C PRO A 16 -14.41 16.52 4.99
N GLU A 17 -14.21 17.64 4.30
CA GLU A 17 -15.13 18.17 3.29
C GLU A 17 -15.53 17.10 2.24
N GLY A 18 -14.56 16.36 1.68
CA GLY A 18 -14.84 15.31 0.71
C GLY A 18 -15.70 14.17 1.25
N GLU A 19 -15.47 13.78 2.51
CA GLU A 19 -16.25 12.75 3.21
C GLU A 19 -17.64 13.29 3.58
N SER A 20 -17.75 14.53 4.02
CA SER A 20 -19.01 15.23 4.29
C SER A 20 -19.89 15.32 3.05
N ALA A 21 -19.29 15.72 1.90
CA ALA A 21 -19.99 15.76 0.63
C ALA A 21 -20.49 14.37 0.21
N HIS A 22 -19.70 13.34 0.39
CA HIS A 22 -20.08 11.95 0.11
C HIS A 22 -21.24 11.49 1.02
N CYS A 23 -21.12 11.75 2.31
CA CYS A 23 -22.14 11.45 3.32
C CYS A 23 -23.51 12.05 2.96
N CYS A 24 -23.53 13.37 2.69
CA CYS A 24 -24.79 14.09 2.51
C CYS A 24 -25.36 14.00 1.09
N ARG A 25 -24.51 14.14 0.04
CA ARG A 25 -24.99 14.25 -1.35
C ARG A 25 -25.12 12.89 -2.03
N VAL A 26 -24.23 11.96 -1.75
CA VAL A 26 -24.22 10.63 -2.39
C VAL A 26 -25.04 9.65 -1.59
N LEU A 27 -24.72 9.50 -0.32
CA LEU A 27 -25.38 8.53 0.57
C LEU A 27 -26.66 9.07 1.20
N ARG A 28 -26.87 10.40 1.18
CA ARG A 28 -28.06 11.09 1.71
C ARG A 28 -28.37 10.75 3.16
N MET A 29 -27.29 10.61 3.95
CA MET A 29 -27.40 10.35 5.37
C MET A 29 -28.02 11.55 6.10
N ARG A 30 -28.67 11.28 7.23
CA ARG A 30 -29.47 12.24 8.00
C ARG A 30 -28.95 12.33 9.43
N GLN A 31 -29.39 13.36 10.15
CA GLN A 31 -29.21 13.47 11.59
C GLN A 31 -29.73 12.21 12.29
N GLY A 32 -28.94 11.67 13.20
CA GLY A 32 -29.25 10.47 13.97
C GLY A 32 -28.75 9.16 13.33
N ASP A 33 -28.40 9.17 12.05
CA ASP A 33 -27.82 7.98 11.40
C ASP A 33 -26.47 7.61 12.01
N GLU A 34 -26.19 6.32 12.07
CA GLU A 34 -24.92 5.80 12.56
C GLU A 34 -24.00 5.43 11.40
N ILE A 35 -22.74 5.80 11.54
CA ILE A 35 -21.68 5.59 10.53
C ILE A 35 -20.42 5.05 11.21
N TYR A 36 -19.61 4.33 10.43
CA TYR A 36 -18.27 3.99 10.85
C TYR A 36 -17.26 4.98 10.27
N VAL A 37 -16.32 5.41 11.11
CA VAL A 37 -15.23 6.31 10.72
C VAL A 37 -13.92 5.65 11.12
N THR A 38 -12.89 5.71 10.27
CA THR A 38 -11.53 5.30 10.64
C THR A 38 -10.59 6.50 10.62
N ASP A 39 -9.64 6.50 11.54
CA ASP A 39 -8.54 7.49 11.56
C ASP A 39 -7.38 7.11 10.61
N GLY A 40 -7.38 5.87 10.07
CA GLY A 40 -6.30 5.33 9.27
C GLY A 40 -5.05 4.96 10.07
N ARG A 41 -5.12 4.95 11.40
CA ARG A 41 -4.02 4.66 12.33
C ARG A 41 -4.26 3.39 13.17
N GLY A 42 -5.36 2.69 12.89
CA GLY A 42 -5.72 1.44 13.58
C GLY A 42 -6.98 1.53 14.41
N SER A 43 -7.62 2.69 14.49
CA SER A 43 -8.89 2.84 15.19
C SER A 43 -10.06 2.95 14.22
N ARG A 44 -11.19 2.40 14.63
CA ARG A 44 -12.50 2.58 14.01
C ARG A 44 -13.45 3.13 15.05
N PHE A 45 -14.26 4.08 14.65
CA PHE A 45 -15.23 4.75 15.51
C PHE A 45 -16.63 4.49 15.00
N LEU A 46 -17.52 4.04 15.89
CA LEU A 46 -18.94 4.14 15.64
C LEU A 46 -19.38 5.55 16.03
N CYS A 47 -19.91 6.28 15.07
CA CYS A 47 -20.31 7.67 15.25
C CYS A 47 -21.79 7.86 14.90
N ARG A 48 -22.44 8.85 15.54
CA ARG A 48 -23.80 9.31 15.19
C ARG A 48 -23.72 10.70 14.58
N ILE A 49 -24.42 10.91 13.46
CA ILE A 49 -24.48 12.20 12.78
C ILE A 49 -25.32 13.18 13.62
N ASN A 50 -24.72 14.30 13.98
CA ASN A 50 -25.40 15.39 14.69
C ASN A 50 -25.94 16.44 13.72
N ASP A 51 -25.08 16.89 12.76
CA ASP A 51 -25.45 17.83 11.71
C ASP A 51 -24.90 17.35 10.35
N PRO A 52 -25.78 16.93 9.41
CA PRO A 52 -25.38 16.45 8.09
C PRO A 52 -25.13 17.61 7.12
N HIS A 53 -24.04 18.34 7.29
CA HIS A 53 -23.67 19.45 6.40
C HIS A 53 -22.66 19.02 5.32
N PRO A 54 -22.85 19.37 4.02
CA PRO A 54 -22.02 18.87 2.91
C PRO A 54 -20.54 19.25 2.95
N SER A 55 -20.14 20.23 3.74
CA SER A 55 -18.73 20.64 3.88
C SER A 55 -18.11 20.30 5.24
N HIS A 56 -18.93 20.02 6.26
CA HIS A 56 -18.49 19.80 7.65
C HIS A 56 -19.51 18.99 8.44
N THR A 57 -19.77 17.75 8.05
CA THR A 57 -20.68 16.87 8.80
C THR A 57 -20.14 16.65 10.22
N GLU A 58 -20.93 17.08 11.22
CA GLU A 58 -20.62 16.88 12.63
C GLU A 58 -21.10 15.54 13.13
N VAL A 59 -20.27 14.88 13.94
CA VAL A 59 -20.60 13.57 14.52
C VAL A 59 -20.21 13.51 15.99
N SER A 60 -20.95 12.69 16.73
CA SER A 60 -20.57 12.27 18.09
C SER A 60 -20.03 10.85 18.04
N ILE A 61 -18.90 10.61 18.68
CA ILE A 61 -18.33 9.27 18.84
C ILE A 61 -19.16 8.52 19.88
N ILE A 62 -19.73 7.39 19.50
CA ILE A 62 -20.46 6.47 20.38
C ILE A 62 -19.49 5.47 21.00
N GLU A 63 -18.60 4.91 20.17
CA GLU A 63 -17.66 3.87 20.58
C GLU A 63 -16.36 4.00 19.78
N LYS A 64 -15.23 3.81 20.45
CA LYS A 64 -13.92 3.65 19.83
C LYS A 64 -13.53 2.17 19.85
N ILE A 65 -13.23 1.62 18.69
CA ILE A 65 -12.86 0.23 18.48
C ILE A 65 -11.40 0.20 18.01
N GLU A 66 -10.49 -0.22 18.86
CA GLU A 66 -9.11 -0.47 18.47
C GLU A 66 -9.04 -1.74 17.63
N ILE A 67 -8.48 -1.65 16.43
CA ILE A 67 -8.27 -2.79 15.55
C ILE A 67 -6.79 -3.22 15.70
N PRO A 68 -6.53 -4.32 16.42
CA PRO A 68 -5.17 -4.76 16.64
C PRO A 68 -4.50 -5.14 15.32
N ASP A 69 -3.22 -4.84 15.22
CA ASP A 69 -2.39 -5.32 14.12
C ASP A 69 -1.84 -6.71 14.49
N ASN A 70 -2.63 -7.73 14.21
CA ASN A 70 -2.28 -9.11 14.53
C ASN A 70 -1.51 -9.82 13.40
N LYS A 71 -1.07 -9.08 12.39
CA LYS A 71 -0.45 -9.64 11.20
C LYS A 71 0.92 -10.29 11.49
N GLY A 72 1.66 -9.74 12.46
CA GLY A 72 2.96 -10.29 12.89
C GLY A 72 4.10 -10.15 11.87
N PHE A 73 3.85 -9.48 10.74
CA PHE A 73 4.81 -9.16 9.69
C PHE A 73 4.37 -7.91 8.94
N SER A 74 5.29 -7.26 8.25
CA SER A 74 5.01 -6.11 7.39
C SER A 74 5.46 -6.36 5.95
N ILE A 75 4.76 -5.73 5.00
CA ILE A 75 5.06 -5.81 3.56
C ILE A 75 5.39 -4.41 3.05
N ASN A 76 6.65 -4.18 2.66
CA ASN A 76 7.07 -3.00 1.93
C ASN A 76 7.23 -3.35 0.45
N LEU A 77 6.35 -2.81 -0.40
CA LEU A 77 6.42 -2.94 -1.84
C LEU A 77 7.12 -1.70 -2.43
N ALA A 78 8.35 -1.86 -2.88
CA ALA A 78 9.07 -0.83 -3.62
C ALA A 78 8.91 -1.06 -5.12
N VAL A 79 8.24 -0.15 -5.82
CA VAL A 79 7.86 -0.35 -7.22
C VAL A 79 8.22 0.84 -8.09
N ALA A 80 8.84 0.57 -9.24
CA ALA A 80 9.10 1.61 -10.22
C ALA A 80 7.78 2.03 -10.90
N PRO A 81 7.43 3.34 -10.89
CA PRO A 81 6.21 3.81 -11.52
C PRO A 81 6.17 3.48 -13.01
N THR A 82 5.10 2.85 -13.45
CA THR A 82 4.85 2.54 -14.86
C THR A 82 4.58 3.82 -15.67
N LYS A 83 4.77 3.74 -16.98
CA LYS A 83 4.44 4.84 -17.90
C LYS A 83 2.98 5.27 -17.78
N ASN A 84 2.05 4.31 -17.68
CA ASN A 84 0.63 4.58 -17.49
C ASN A 84 0.29 4.72 -15.99
N ALA A 85 -0.19 5.91 -15.60
CA ALA A 85 -0.57 6.19 -14.21
C ALA A 85 -1.72 5.31 -13.72
N ASP A 86 -2.68 4.97 -14.57
CA ASP A 86 -3.85 4.16 -14.18
C ASP A 86 -3.44 2.75 -13.70
N ARG A 87 -2.33 2.22 -14.23
CA ARG A 87 -1.77 0.95 -13.76
C ARG A 87 -1.20 1.04 -12.36
N MET A 88 -0.57 2.18 -12.03
CA MET A 88 -0.08 2.43 -10.67
C MET A 88 -1.22 2.62 -9.69
N GLU A 89 -2.31 3.26 -10.11
CA GLU A 89 -3.51 3.40 -9.31
C GLU A 89 -4.15 2.05 -9.03
N TRP A 90 -4.27 1.22 -10.07
CA TRP A 90 -4.76 -0.15 -9.93
C TRP A 90 -3.88 -1.00 -9.00
N LEU A 91 -2.54 -0.90 -9.15
CA LEU A 91 -1.61 -1.58 -8.25
C LEU A 91 -1.81 -1.14 -6.81
N ALA A 92 -1.85 0.18 -6.55
CA ALA A 92 -2.02 0.72 -5.22
C ALA A 92 -3.36 0.30 -4.58
N GLU A 93 -4.44 0.34 -5.37
CA GLU A 93 -5.75 -0.13 -4.94
C GLU A 93 -5.68 -1.60 -4.47
N LYS A 94 -5.16 -2.49 -5.32
CA LYS A 94 -5.11 -3.92 -5.02
C LYS A 94 -4.08 -4.27 -3.92
N ALA A 95 -2.95 -3.57 -3.86
CA ALA A 95 -1.98 -3.75 -2.80
C ALA A 95 -2.55 -3.37 -1.42
N VAL A 96 -3.33 -2.28 -1.35
CA VAL A 96 -4.03 -1.86 -0.12
C VAL A 96 -5.10 -2.87 0.29
N GLU A 97 -5.93 -3.33 -0.64
CA GLU A 97 -6.93 -4.38 -0.39
C GLU A 97 -6.29 -5.67 0.16
N LEU A 98 -5.08 -5.99 -0.32
CA LEU A 98 -4.30 -7.14 0.12
C LEU A 98 -3.48 -6.88 1.39
N GLY A 99 -3.56 -5.69 1.99
CA GLY A 99 -2.92 -5.38 3.26
C GLY A 99 -1.41 -5.11 3.17
N VAL A 100 -0.95 -4.41 2.13
CA VAL A 100 0.40 -3.83 2.10
C VAL A 100 0.55 -2.80 3.22
N ASP A 101 1.74 -2.69 3.82
CA ASP A 101 2.00 -1.72 4.89
C ASP A 101 2.70 -0.45 4.38
N CYS A 102 3.52 -0.60 3.33
CA CYS A 102 4.20 0.51 2.71
C CYS A 102 4.32 0.32 1.20
N ILE A 103 4.07 1.38 0.44
CA ILE A 103 4.38 1.46 -0.98
C ILE A 103 5.45 2.54 -1.18
N THR A 104 6.63 2.14 -1.65
CA THR A 104 7.71 3.05 -2.01
C THR A 104 7.78 3.19 -3.53
N LEU A 105 7.67 4.41 -4.03
CA LEU A 105 7.86 4.68 -5.46
C LEU A 105 9.36 4.69 -5.75
N LEU A 106 9.83 3.81 -6.64
CA LEU A 106 11.25 3.58 -6.87
C LEU A 106 11.70 4.19 -8.21
N LYS A 107 12.71 5.04 -8.18
CA LYS A 107 13.31 5.62 -9.39
C LYS A 107 14.51 4.81 -9.81
N CYS A 108 14.33 3.96 -10.84
CA CYS A 108 15.36 3.13 -11.43
C CYS A 108 15.98 3.79 -12.67
N HIS A 109 17.13 3.28 -13.08
CA HIS A 109 17.86 3.76 -14.26
C HIS A 109 17.01 3.73 -15.53
N ARG A 110 16.25 2.64 -15.73
CA ARG A 110 15.37 2.44 -16.90
C ARG A 110 13.93 2.90 -16.68
N SER A 111 13.67 3.68 -15.61
CA SER A 111 12.33 4.26 -15.38
C SER A 111 12.00 5.30 -16.44
N GLU A 112 10.92 5.09 -17.19
CA GLU A 112 10.40 6.09 -18.13
C GLU A 112 9.73 7.26 -17.39
N ARG A 113 9.05 6.99 -16.28
CA ARG A 113 8.38 7.99 -15.45
C ARG A 113 9.32 8.49 -14.35
N LYS A 114 9.76 9.74 -14.47
CA LYS A 114 10.68 10.40 -13.52
C LYS A 114 9.97 11.31 -12.50
N ILE A 115 8.68 11.50 -12.65
CA ILE A 115 7.85 12.32 -11.75
C ILE A 115 6.49 11.63 -11.61
N MET A 116 6.03 11.46 -10.38
CA MET A 116 4.70 10.96 -10.09
C MET A 116 4.01 11.84 -9.04
N LYS A 117 2.77 12.23 -9.30
CA LYS A 117 1.95 12.95 -8.33
C LYS A 117 1.39 11.95 -7.31
N SER A 118 1.98 11.93 -6.12
CA SER A 118 1.61 11.04 -5.02
C SER A 118 0.19 11.31 -4.48
N GLU A 119 -0.30 12.55 -4.60
CA GLU A 119 -1.61 12.93 -4.08
C GLU A 119 -2.77 12.10 -4.65
N ARG A 120 -2.76 11.86 -5.98
CA ARG A 120 -3.80 11.04 -6.63
C ARG A 120 -3.71 9.59 -6.15
N LEU A 121 -2.50 9.06 -6.04
CA LEU A 121 -2.27 7.71 -5.55
C LEU A 121 -2.75 7.55 -4.10
N ARG A 122 -2.48 8.54 -3.24
CA ARG A 122 -2.96 8.57 -1.86
C ARG A 122 -4.49 8.54 -1.78
N LYS A 123 -5.18 9.28 -2.65
CA LYS A 123 -6.66 9.24 -2.72
C LYS A 123 -7.18 7.85 -3.08
N VAL A 124 -6.52 7.16 -4.03
CA VAL A 124 -6.85 5.77 -4.39
C VAL A 124 -6.64 4.85 -3.19
N MET A 125 -5.52 4.96 -2.49
CA MET A 125 -5.22 4.16 -1.29
C MET A 125 -6.26 4.37 -0.18
N VAL A 126 -6.67 5.62 0.08
CA VAL A 126 -7.74 5.92 1.04
C VAL A 126 -9.06 5.27 0.63
N SER A 127 -9.42 5.35 -0.65
CA SER A 127 -10.64 4.73 -1.18
C SER A 127 -10.59 3.20 -1.02
N ALA A 128 -9.48 2.57 -1.35
CA ALA A 128 -9.26 1.14 -1.21
C ALA A 128 -9.32 0.68 0.25
N MET A 129 -8.67 1.42 1.17
CA MET A 129 -8.74 1.15 2.61
C MET A 129 -10.18 1.20 3.13
N LYS A 130 -10.95 2.21 2.73
CA LYS A 130 -12.37 2.31 3.14
C LYS A 130 -13.20 1.15 2.60
N GLN A 131 -13.02 0.81 1.33
CA GLN A 131 -13.77 -0.25 0.65
C GLN A 131 -13.47 -1.63 1.25
N SER A 132 -12.20 -1.90 1.57
CA SER A 132 -11.77 -3.15 2.21
C SER A 132 -12.03 -3.19 3.72
N LEU A 133 -12.64 -2.15 4.30
CA LEU A 133 -12.87 -1.98 5.73
C LEU A 133 -11.55 -2.00 6.54
N GLY A 134 -10.45 -1.59 5.94
CA GLY A 134 -9.17 -1.42 6.61
C GLY A 134 -9.23 -0.27 7.63
N SER A 135 -8.46 -0.39 8.70
CA SER A 135 -8.31 0.66 9.72
C SER A 135 -6.96 1.35 9.69
N ARG A 136 -5.99 0.84 8.91
CA ARG A 136 -4.65 1.40 8.75
C ARG A 136 -4.43 1.80 7.30
N LEU A 137 -4.09 3.08 7.09
CA LEU A 137 -3.70 3.57 5.77
C LEU A 137 -2.21 3.23 5.57
N PRO A 138 -1.87 2.46 4.54
CA PRO A 138 -0.47 2.16 4.25
C PRO A 138 0.34 3.42 4.01
N GLN A 139 1.63 3.39 4.38
CA GLN A 139 2.54 4.47 4.07
C GLN A 139 2.78 4.55 2.56
N LEU A 140 2.75 5.77 2.02
CA LEU A 140 3.20 6.05 0.67
C LEU A 140 4.50 6.88 0.75
N VAL A 141 5.61 6.26 0.36
CA VAL A 141 6.91 6.93 0.24
C VAL A 141 7.04 7.45 -1.20
N GLU A 142 7.37 8.73 -1.32
CA GLU A 142 7.50 9.39 -2.60
C GLU A 142 8.70 8.84 -3.40
N LEU A 143 8.84 9.33 -4.63
CA LEU A 143 9.82 8.82 -5.58
C LEU A 143 11.24 8.92 -5.01
N THR A 144 11.80 7.76 -4.68
CA THR A 144 13.10 7.58 -4.04
C THR A 144 14.08 7.00 -5.05
N ASP A 145 15.27 7.54 -5.11
CA ASP A 145 16.34 6.99 -5.96
C ASP A 145 16.68 5.57 -5.53
N PHE A 146 16.93 4.68 -6.51
CA PHE A 146 17.25 3.28 -6.27
C PHE A 146 18.43 3.10 -5.30
N ASN A 147 19.50 3.86 -5.49
CA ASN A 147 20.69 3.76 -4.63
C ASN A 147 20.39 4.18 -3.18
N ASP A 148 19.58 5.21 -2.98
CA ASP A 148 19.21 5.68 -1.64
C ASP A 148 18.26 4.66 -0.96
N PHE A 149 17.36 4.05 -1.72
CA PHE A 149 16.51 2.98 -1.23
C PHE A 149 17.33 1.75 -0.79
N ILE A 150 18.28 1.31 -1.60
CA ILE A 150 19.18 0.19 -1.26
C ILE A 150 19.93 0.49 0.03
N LYS A 151 20.56 1.66 0.13
CA LYS A 151 21.34 2.06 1.33
C LYS A 151 20.47 2.09 2.60
N SER A 152 19.24 2.61 2.51
CA SER A 152 18.33 2.68 3.66
C SER A 152 17.86 1.30 4.16
N ASN A 153 17.96 0.28 3.32
CA ASN A 153 17.58 -1.10 3.63
C ASN A 153 18.80 -2.03 3.83
N ALA A 154 20.04 -1.55 3.71
CA ALA A 154 21.22 -2.39 3.75
C ALA A 154 21.31 -3.21 5.06
N ASP A 155 21.16 -2.55 6.20
CA ASP A 155 21.26 -3.15 7.53
C ASP A 155 19.89 -3.64 8.08
N SER A 156 18.83 -3.58 7.28
CA SER A 156 17.51 -4.03 7.69
C SER A 156 17.50 -5.56 7.87
N PRO A 157 16.89 -6.07 8.96
CA PRO A 157 16.72 -7.50 9.20
C PRO A 157 15.65 -8.13 8.31
N ASN A 158 14.94 -7.34 7.53
CA ASN A 158 13.85 -7.79 6.67
C ASN A 158 14.34 -8.79 5.63
N GLN A 159 13.47 -9.69 5.21
CA GLN A 159 13.71 -10.45 3.99
C GLN A 159 13.65 -9.49 2.79
N LYS A 160 14.67 -9.50 1.96
CA LYS A 160 14.84 -8.55 0.86
C LYS A 160 14.84 -9.29 -0.48
N PHE A 161 13.86 -8.98 -1.32
CA PHE A 161 13.70 -9.61 -2.63
C PHE A 161 13.56 -8.57 -3.75
N PHE A 162 13.91 -8.95 -4.96
CA PHE A 162 13.53 -8.20 -6.15
C PHE A 162 13.10 -9.15 -7.28
N GLY A 163 11.96 -8.81 -7.92
CA GLY A 163 11.49 -9.52 -9.10
C GLY A 163 12.37 -9.21 -10.30
N TYR A 164 12.92 -10.23 -10.94
CA TYR A 164 13.84 -10.07 -12.08
C TYR A 164 13.50 -11.02 -13.22
N CYS A 165 13.43 -10.49 -14.45
CA CYS A 165 12.98 -11.26 -15.62
C CYS A 165 14.13 -11.83 -16.45
N SER A 166 15.31 -11.15 -16.51
CA SER A 166 16.44 -11.61 -17.34
C SER A 166 16.96 -12.98 -16.91
N ALA A 167 17.51 -13.72 -17.87
CA ALA A 167 18.19 -15.00 -17.64
C ALA A 167 19.65 -14.84 -17.16
N ASP A 168 20.16 -13.63 -17.18
CA ASP A 168 21.59 -13.33 -16.92
C ASP A 168 21.98 -13.53 -15.45
N TYR A 169 20.99 -13.64 -14.57
CA TYR A 169 21.21 -13.88 -13.14
C TYR A 169 20.39 -15.09 -12.67
N PRO A 170 20.98 -15.99 -11.86
CA PRO A 170 20.25 -17.11 -11.28
C PRO A 170 19.19 -16.59 -10.32
N LYS A 171 17.94 -16.99 -10.54
CA LYS A 171 16.77 -16.60 -9.74
C LYS A 171 16.22 -17.79 -8.98
N LYS A 172 15.73 -17.52 -7.78
CA LYS A 172 15.01 -18.48 -7.00
C LYS A 172 13.49 -18.24 -7.09
N GLU A 173 12.70 -19.24 -6.78
CA GLU A 173 11.23 -19.10 -6.72
C GLU A 173 10.84 -18.33 -5.45
N PHE A 174 10.16 -17.20 -5.59
CA PHE A 174 9.77 -16.35 -4.47
C PHE A 174 9.04 -17.12 -3.36
N ALA A 175 8.08 -17.96 -3.75
CA ALA A 175 7.27 -18.72 -2.80
C ALA A 175 8.07 -19.74 -1.97
N LYS A 176 9.24 -20.15 -2.42
CA LYS A 176 10.13 -21.07 -1.67
C LYS A 176 11.09 -20.34 -0.74
N GLU A 177 11.46 -19.11 -1.07
CA GLU A 177 12.46 -18.35 -0.34
C GLU A 177 11.83 -17.43 0.72
N CYS A 178 10.66 -16.90 0.47
CA CYS A 178 9.94 -16.05 1.43
C CYS A 178 9.48 -16.89 2.63
N LYS A 179 9.92 -16.52 3.82
CA LYS A 179 9.59 -17.20 5.08
C LYS A 179 8.46 -16.47 5.79
N PRO A 180 7.49 -17.20 6.38
CA PRO A 180 6.41 -16.59 7.16
C PRO A 180 6.91 -15.95 8.45
N GLY A 181 6.12 -15.02 9.01
CA GLY A 181 6.38 -14.37 10.29
C GLY A 181 7.53 -13.34 10.25
N HIS A 182 7.97 -12.92 9.08
CA HIS A 182 9.05 -11.93 8.94
C HIS A 182 8.62 -10.77 8.06
N ASP A 183 9.14 -9.60 8.37
CA ASP A 183 8.99 -8.41 7.53
C ASP A 183 9.66 -8.62 6.16
N VAL A 184 9.00 -8.14 5.12
CA VAL A 184 9.43 -8.36 3.74
C VAL A 184 9.52 -7.05 2.97
N VAL A 185 10.62 -6.86 2.28
CA VAL A 185 10.81 -5.82 1.26
C VAL A 185 10.88 -6.47 -0.10
N VAL A 186 9.99 -6.09 -1.01
CA VAL A 186 9.99 -6.60 -2.39
C VAL A 186 10.12 -5.43 -3.37
N MET A 187 11.16 -5.46 -4.21
CA MET A 187 11.33 -4.48 -5.28
C MET A 187 10.80 -5.03 -6.60
N ILE A 188 10.09 -4.19 -7.35
CA ILE A 188 9.62 -4.47 -8.72
C ILE A 188 10.13 -3.37 -9.64
N GLY A 189 10.89 -3.77 -10.65
CA GLY A 189 11.49 -2.88 -11.62
C GLY A 189 10.49 -2.26 -12.62
N PRO A 190 10.96 -1.29 -13.43
CA PRO A 190 10.20 -0.71 -14.52
C PRO A 190 9.98 -1.72 -15.65
N GLU A 191 9.27 -1.31 -16.70
CA GLU A 191 9.02 -2.16 -17.88
C GLU A 191 10.31 -2.64 -18.56
N GLY A 192 11.41 -1.87 -18.43
CA GLY A 192 12.73 -2.20 -18.95
C GLY A 192 13.61 -3.03 -18.00
N ASP A 193 13.05 -3.49 -16.88
CA ASP A 193 13.74 -4.19 -15.80
C ASP A 193 14.84 -3.35 -15.13
N PHE A 194 15.50 -3.87 -14.10
CA PHE A 194 16.66 -3.25 -13.47
C PHE A 194 17.86 -3.29 -14.42
N SER A 195 18.75 -2.32 -14.33
CA SER A 195 20.04 -2.36 -15.01
C SER A 195 21.01 -3.32 -14.30
N GLU A 196 22.04 -3.80 -14.99
CA GLU A 196 23.03 -4.71 -14.41
C GLU A 196 23.66 -4.13 -13.13
N LYS A 197 24.00 -2.83 -13.14
CA LYS A 197 24.55 -2.14 -11.96
C LYS A 197 23.57 -2.08 -10.78
N GLU A 198 22.30 -1.93 -11.05
CA GLU A 198 21.27 -1.95 -10.00
C GLU A 198 21.11 -3.36 -9.43
N VAL A 199 21.17 -4.40 -10.27
CA VAL A 199 21.14 -5.81 -9.84
C VAL A 199 22.36 -6.13 -8.96
N GLU A 200 23.55 -5.78 -9.40
CA GLU A 200 24.79 -5.96 -8.63
C GLU A 200 24.70 -5.29 -7.26
N LEU A 201 24.33 -4.00 -7.23
CA LEU A 201 24.19 -3.24 -6.00
C LEU A 201 23.13 -3.84 -5.06
N ALA A 202 22.01 -4.31 -5.59
CA ALA A 202 20.97 -4.96 -4.79
C ALA A 202 21.47 -6.25 -4.15
N VAL A 203 22.16 -7.11 -4.93
CA VAL A 203 22.71 -8.37 -4.44
C VAL A 203 23.79 -8.15 -3.38
N GLU A 204 24.69 -7.18 -3.58
CA GLU A 204 25.73 -6.80 -2.60
C GLU A 204 25.12 -6.33 -1.25
N ASN A 205 23.89 -5.79 -1.28
CA ASN A 205 23.17 -5.35 -0.08
C ASN A 205 22.12 -6.36 0.42
N GLY A 206 22.24 -7.63 0.00
CA GLY A 206 21.47 -8.75 0.51
C GLY A 206 20.06 -8.89 -0.09
N PHE A 207 19.76 -8.20 -1.18
CA PHE A 207 18.52 -8.44 -1.92
C PHE A 207 18.67 -9.68 -2.81
N MET A 208 17.69 -10.58 -2.72
CA MET A 208 17.68 -11.82 -3.49
C MET A 208 16.88 -11.67 -4.79
N PRO A 209 17.45 -11.99 -5.96
CA PRO A 209 16.69 -12.04 -7.21
C PRO A 209 15.73 -13.21 -7.21
N VAL A 210 14.45 -12.94 -7.49
CA VAL A 210 13.39 -13.95 -7.47
C VAL A 210 12.54 -13.94 -8.74
N SER A 211 11.96 -15.10 -9.01
CA SER A 211 10.94 -15.31 -10.02
C SER A 211 9.56 -15.48 -9.37
N PHE A 212 8.55 -14.89 -10.00
CA PHE A 212 7.14 -15.08 -9.65
C PHE A 212 6.44 -16.14 -10.52
N GLY A 213 7.20 -17.05 -11.11
CA GLY A 213 6.73 -18.09 -11.99
C GLY A 213 7.33 -18.00 -13.40
N GLU A 214 6.89 -18.87 -14.31
CA GLU A 214 7.46 -18.97 -15.65
C GLU A 214 7.06 -17.84 -16.60
N ARG A 215 5.88 -17.25 -16.36
CA ARG A 215 5.35 -16.20 -17.24
C ARG A 215 5.88 -14.82 -16.84
N ARG A 216 6.21 -14.02 -17.85
CA ARG A 216 6.57 -12.61 -17.64
C ARG A 216 5.33 -11.84 -17.19
N LEU A 217 5.38 -11.26 -15.99
CA LEU A 217 4.36 -10.37 -15.46
C LEU A 217 4.67 -8.92 -15.85
N ARG A 218 3.64 -8.10 -15.96
CA ARG A 218 3.80 -6.65 -15.99
C ARG A 218 4.16 -6.14 -14.59
N THR A 219 4.77 -4.97 -14.50
CA THR A 219 5.19 -4.35 -13.22
C THR A 219 4.04 -4.30 -12.21
N GLU A 220 2.88 -3.80 -12.60
CA GLU A 220 1.71 -3.73 -11.73
C GLU A 220 1.23 -5.11 -11.27
N THR A 221 1.24 -6.08 -12.17
CA THR A 221 0.84 -7.46 -11.86
C THR A 221 1.84 -8.14 -10.92
N ALA A 222 3.13 -7.92 -11.15
CA ALA A 222 4.19 -8.46 -10.29
C ALA A 222 4.11 -7.91 -8.87
N GLY A 223 3.82 -6.60 -8.72
CA GLY A 223 3.65 -5.97 -7.41
C GLY A 223 2.46 -6.55 -6.64
N VAL A 224 1.30 -6.64 -7.28
CA VAL A 224 0.10 -7.24 -6.66
C VAL A 224 0.33 -8.71 -6.31
N PHE A 225 0.96 -9.47 -7.22
CA PHE A 225 1.30 -10.87 -6.97
C PHE A 225 2.24 -11.03 -5.77
N ALA A 226 3.27 -10.18 -5.65
CA ALA A 226 4.21 -10.24 -4.53
C ALA A 226 3.50 -10.04 -3.19
N VAL A 227 2.63 -9.02 -3.07
CA VAL A 227 1.86 -8.77 -1.85
C VAL A 227 0.92 -9.94 -1.54
N ALA A 228 0.19 -10.46 -2.55
CA ALA A 228 -0.69 -11.61 -2.38
C ALA A 228 0.08 -12.85 -1.92
N ALA A 229 1.24 -13.14 -2.53
CA ALA A 229 2.05 -14.30 -2.20
C ALA A 229 2.57 -14.25 -0.76
N VAL A 230 3.04 -13.08 -0.27
CA VAL A 230 3.46 -12.93 1.13
C VAL A 230 2.29 -13.25 2.09
N ASN A 231 1.09 -12.74 1.80
CA ASN A 231 -0.08 -13.04 2.63
C ASN A 231 -0.44 -14.52 2.60
N VAL A 232 -0.45 -15.17 1.44
CA VAL A 232 -0.73 -16.61 1.31
C VAL A 232 0.29 -17.44 2.10
N ILE A 233 1.59 -17.12 2.00
CA ILE A 233 2.66 -17.80 2.72
C ILE A 233 2.44 -17.70 4.25
N ASN A 234 1.99 -16.55 4.74
CA ASN A 234 1.73 -16.33 6.16
C ASN A 234 0.39 -16.92 6.65
N GLN A 235 -0.55 -17.26 5.76
CA GLN A 235 -1.82 -17.90 6.11
C GLN A 235 -1.74 -19.43 6.19
N ILE A 236 -0.77 -20.03 5.50
CA ILE A 236 -0.65 -21.50 5.38
C ILE A 236 0.09 -22.10 6.60
N LEU A 237 0.76 -21.31 7.38
CA LEU A 237 1.58 -21.71 8.54
C LEU A 237 1.07 -21.13 9.83
#